data_b6b7b497f1438fbaaf5b3dfa59ceab20
#
_entry.id   b6b7b497f1438fbaaf5b3dfa59ceab20
#
_cell.length_a   1.000
_cell.length_b   1.000
_cell.length_c   1.000
_cell.angle_alpha   90.00
_cell.angle_beta   90.00
_cell.angle_gamma   90.00
#
_symmetry.space_group_name_H-M   'P 1'
#
loop_
_entity.id
_entity.type
_entity.pdbx_description
1 polymer ?
#
loop_
_entity_poly.entity_id
_entity_poly.type
_entity_poly.pdbx_seq_one_letter_code
_entity_poly.pdbx_strand_id
1 'polypeptide(L)'
;SWKPMEVDFLFDTICPWCYIGKRRLEQALAERKDQNIKVNWRSFLLNPDFPPSGIDQNTYLSSKFGSESRIRRVYGNITDVGLSVDIRFNFNTIRHTPNSIDTHRLVHFAGAEGKSEIALDALFENYFVEGKNIGDLNVLMAIANSIGLDTHAFAAHLESSEGIAEIYDANARAHRL
;
A
#
# COMPACT_ATOMS: atom_id res chain seq x y z
N SER A 1 -34.79 8.77 -1.88
CA SER A 1 -33.93 8.11 -0.93
C SER A 1 -32.44 8.32 -1.30
N TRP A 2 -31.73 8.86 -0.40
CA TRP A 2 -30.32 9.18 -0.57
C TRP A 2 -29.48 7.91 -0.41
N LYS A 3 -28.83 7.45 -1.48
CA LYS A 3 -27.79 6.45 -1.36
C LYS A 3 -26.46 7.16 -1.21
N PRO A 4 -25.65 6.82 -0.22
CA PRO A 4 -24.29 7.37 -0.13
C PRO A 4 -23.48 6.94 -1.35
N MET A 5 -22.64 7.83 -1.86
CA MET A 5 -21.68 7.49 -2.89
C MET A 5 -20.65 6.54 -2.32
N GLU A 6 -20.32 5.51 -3.06
CA GLU A 6 -19.25 4.60 -2.71
C GLU A 6 -18.13 4.72 -3.73
N VAL A 7 -16.89 4.74 -3.23
CA VAL A 7 -15.70 4.78 -4.05
C VAL A 7 -14.86 3.55 -3.71
N ASP A 8 -14.54 2.75 -4.71
CA ASP A 8 -13.60 1.66 -4.54
C ASP A 8 -12.19 2.16 -4.87
N PHE A 9 -11.30 2.09 -3.88
CA PHE A 9 -9.92 2.46 -4.05
C PHE A 9 -9.07 1.19 -4.14
N LEU A 10 -8.59 0.91 -5.35
CA LEU A 10 -7.75 -0.26 -5.59
C LEU A 10 -6.29 0.14 -5.34
N PHE A 11 -5.59 -0.65 -4.53
CA PHE A 11 -4.23 -0.30 -4.13
C PHE A 11 -3.33 -1.52 -4.00
N ASP A 12 -2.05 -1.28 -4.23
CA ASP A 12 -0.97 -2.09 -3.68
C ASP A 12 -0.06 -1.17 -2.87
N THR A 13 0.46 -1.67 -1.77
CA THR A 13 1.29 -0.90 -0.84
C THR A 13 2.66 -0.54 -1.41
N ILE A 14 3.08 -1.26 -2.47
CA ILE A 14 4.35 -1.00 -3.18
C ILE A 14 4.17 -0.18 -4.45
N CYS A 15 3.00 0.40 -4.65
CA CYS A 15 2.67 1.22 -5.81
C CYS A 15 2.76 2.70 -5.47
N PRO A 16 3.75 3.45 -5.98
CA PRO A 16 3.87 4.86 -5.65
C PRO A 16 2.71 5.71 -6.17
N TRP A 17 2.13 5.33 -7.32
CA TRP A 17 0.95 6.01 -7.85
C TRP A 17 -0.29 5.82 -6.97
N CYS A 18 -0.36 4.71 -6.22
CA CYS A 18 -1.43 4.48 -5.25
C CYS A 18 -1.29 5.44 -4.05
N TYR A 19 -0.08 5.71 -3.63
CA TYR A 19 0.18 6.69 -2.57
C TYR A 19 -0.28 8.09 -3.01
N ILE A 20 0.13 8.51 -4.19
CA ILE A 20 -0.28 9.80 -4.78
C ILE A 20 -1.81 9.84 -4.93
N GLY A 21 -2.40 8.77 -5.47
CA GLY A 21 -3.84 8.68 -5.66
C GLY A 21 -4.61 8.79 -4.36
N LYS A 22 -4.10 8.21 -3.28
CA LYS A 22 -4.73 8.33 -1.96
C LYS A 22 -4.74 9.80 -1.48
N ARG A 23 -3.62 10.52 -1.63
CA ARG A 23 -3.56 11.95 -1.30
C ARG A 23 -4.55 12.77 -2.10
N ARG A 24 -4.68 12.49 -3.39
CA ARG A 24 -5.66 13.17 -4.26
C ARG A 24 -7.08 12.86 -3.85
N LEU A 25 -7.37 11.62 -3.47
CA LEU A 25 -8.67 11.23 -2.94
C LEU A 25 -9.00 11.99 -1.65
N GLU A 26 -8.06 12.06 -0.72
CA GLU A 26 -8.23 12.81 0.53
C GLU A 26 -8.55 14.28 0.27
N GLN A 27 -7.83 14.91 -0.67
CA GLN A 27 -8.09 16.30 -1.07
C GLN A 27 -9.49 16.48 -1.64
N ALA A 28 -9.91 15.57 -2.51
CA ALA A 28 -11.25 15.60 -3.09
C ALA A 28 -12.34 15.40 -2.03
N LEU A 29 -12.13 14.50 -1.08
CA LEU A 29 -13.07 14.25 0.01
C LEU A 29 -13.17 15.46 0.95
N ALA A 30 -12.04 16.15 1.21
CA ALA A 30 -12.02 17.35 2.04
C ALA A 30 -12.87 18.49 1.44
N GLU A 31 -12.96 18.56 0.13
CA GLU A 31 -13.78 19.55 -0.59
C GLU A 31 -15.26 19.18 -0.63
N ARG A 32 -15.62 17.95 -0.24
CA ARG A 32 -16.97 17.42 -0.32
C ARG A 32 -17.48 16.89 1.02
N LYS A 33 -17.19 17.61 2.10
CA LYS A 33 -17.56 17.21 3.47
C LYS A 33 -19.06 17.12 3.69
N ASP A 34 -19.86 17.80 2.88
CA ASP A 34 -21.32 17.78 2.89
C ASP A 34 -21.91 16.52 2.28
N GLN A 35 -21.09 15.72 1.59
CA GLN A 35 -21.51 14.47 0.98
C GLN A 35 -21.07 13.28 1.81
N ASN A 36 -21.96 12.29 1.92
CA ASN A 36 -21.67 11.03 2.58
C ASN A 36 -20.99 10.10 1.59
N ILE A 37 -19.66 10.07 1.58
CA ILE A 37 -18.87 9.26 0.67
C ILE A 37 -18.19 8.15 1.46
N LYS A 38 -18.47 6.91 1.11
CA LYS A 38 -17.83 5.73 1.69
C LYS A 38 -16.70 5.27 0.77
N VAL A 39 -15.51 5.07 1.34
CA VAL A 39 -14.37 4.52 0.61
C VAL A 39 -14.19 3.07 1.00
N ASN A 40 -14.13 2.20 0.00
CA ASN A 40 -13.80 0.79 0.18
C ASN A 40 -12.34 0.57 -0.29
N TRP A 41 -11.50 0.10 0.61
CA TRP A 41 -10.09 -0.16 0.34
C TRP A 41 -9.96 -1.59 -0.20
N ARG A 42 -9.56 -1.72 -1.47
CA ARG A 42 -9.54 -2.99 -2.18
C ARG A 42 -8.13 -3.38 -2.58
N SER A 43 -7.72 -4.59 -2.21
CA SER A 43 -6.40 -5.11 -2.53
C SER A 43 -6.22 -5.40 -4.02
N PHE A 44 -5.10 -4.92 -4.55
CA PHE A 44 -4.61 -5.22 -5.88
C PHE A 44 -3.13 -5.60 -5.75
N LEU A 45 -2.69 -6.66 -6.39
CA LEU A 45 -1.31 -7.12 -6.30
C LEU A 45 -0.60 -6.87 -7.63
N LEU A 46 0.42 -6.02 -7.61
CA LEU A 46 1.26 -5.79 -8.78
C LEU A 46 2.12 -7.02 -9.11
N ASN A 47 2.56 -7.72 -8.07
CA ASN A 47 3.50 -8.83 -8.20
C ASN A 47 3.00 -10.04 -7.39
N PRO A 48 1.86 -10.67 -7.79
CA PRO A 48 1.28 -11.77 -7.00
C PRO A 48 2.17 -13.01 -6.91
N ASP A 49 3.11 -13.15 -7.85
CA ASP A 49 4.01 -14.32 -7.94
C ASP A 49 5.38 -14.07 -7.32
N PHE A 50 5.58 -12.96 -6.63
CA PHE A 50 6.85 -12.71 -5.93
C PHE A 50 7.10 -13.78 -4.86
N PRO A 51 8.36 -14.20 -4.67
CA PRO A 51 8.68 -15.09 -3.55
C PRO A 51 8.33 -14.42 -2.22
N PRO A 52 8.03 -15.20 -1.17
CA PRO A 52 7.70 -14.64 0.14
C PRO A 52 8.76 -13.68 0.69
N SER A 53 10.03 -13.91 0.37
CA SER A 53 11.15 -13.04 0.78
C SER A 53 11.29 -11.76 -0.05
N GLY A 54 10.49 -11.61 -1.11
CA GLY A 54 10.60 -10.46 -2.01
C GLY A 54 11.79 -10.53 -2.95
N ILE A 55 12.10 -9.41 -3.58
CA ILE A 55 13.17 -9.30 -4.59
C ILE A 55 14.00 -8.04 -4.32
N ASP A 56 15.31 -8.12 -4.59
CA ASP A 56 16.18 -6.95 -4.58
C ASP A 56 15.65 -5.84 -5.48
N GLN A 57 15.68 -4.61 -4.99
CA GLN A 57 15.08 -3.45 -5.67
C GLN A 57 15.71 -3.21 -7.05
N ASN A 58 17.03 -3.25 -7.16
CA ASN A 58 17.71 -3.02 -8.43
C ASN A 58 17.35 -4.10 -9.46
N THR A 59 17.29 -5.35 -9.02
CA THR A 59 16.87 -6.47 -9.87
C THR A 59 15.45 -6.27 -10.39
N TYR A 60 14.54 -5.89 -9.51
CA TYR A 60 13.15 -5.63 -9.87
C TYR A 60 13.03 -4.50 -10.89
N LEU A 61 13.67 -3.36 -10.62
CA LEU A 61 13.59 -2.20 -11.50
C LEU A 61 14.22 -2.45 -12.86
N SER A 62 15.37 -3.13 -12.88
CA SER A 62 16.05 -3.49 -14.14
C SER A 62 15.20 -4.42 -14.98
N SER A 63 14.55 -5.39 -14.36
CA SER A 63 13.63 -6.31 -15.04
C SER A 63 12.41 -5.59 -15.62
N LYS A 64 11.87 -4.64 -14.85
CA LYS A 64 10.63 -3.93 -15.24
C LYS A 64 10.87 -2.85 -16.29
N PHE A 65 11.95 -2.09 -16.20
CA PHE A 65 12.19 -0.91 -17.04
C PHE A 65 13.33 -1.06 -18.04
N GLY A 66 14.25 -1.99 -17.85
CA GLY A 66 15.29 -2.35 -18.80
C GLY A 66 16.54 -1.49 -18.79
N SER A 67 16.48 -0.22 -18.40
CA SER A 67 17.64 0.67 -18.39
C SER A 67 17.63 1.64 -17.22
N GLU A 68 18.83 2.04 -16.76
CA GLU A 68 18.96 3.04 -15.69
C GLU A 68 18.38 4.39 -16.08
N SER A 69 18.55 4.81 -17.33
CA SER A 69 18.03 6.11 -17.80
C SER A 69 16.51 6.14 -17.74
N ARG A 70 15.87 5.03 -18.11
CA ARG A 70 14.41 4.91 -18.03
C ARG A 70 13.92 4.91 -16.58
N ILE A 71 14.62 4.19 -15.69
CA ILE A 71 14.32 4.17 -14.26
C ILE A 71 14.40 5.59 -13.70
N ARG A 72 15.48 6.32 -13.95
CA ARG A 72 15.64 7.70 -13.48
C ARG A 72 14.54 8.61 -13.98
N ARG A 73 14.15 8.48 -15.25
CA ARG A 73 13.10 9.31 -15.83
C ARG A 73 11.74 9.03 -15.21
N VAL A 74 11.38 7.75 -15.08
CA VAL A 74 10.09 7.34 -14.51
C VAL A 74 10.00 7.76 -13.05
N TYR A 75 11.01 7.43 -12.24
CA TYR A 75 10.99 7.72 -10.80
C TYR A 75 11.24 9.19 -10.50
N GLY A 76 11.96 9.91 -11.37
CA GLY A 76 12.06 11.37 -11.29
C GLY A 76 10.71 12.04 -11.49
N ASN A 77 9.92 11.58 -12.45
CA ASN A 77 8.57 12.07 -12.67
C ASN A 77 7.66 11.78 -11.48
N ILE A 78 7.71 10.57 -10.94
CA ILE A 78 6.91 10.20 -9.76
C ILE A 78 7.30 11.08 -8.56
N THR A 79 8.60 11.31 -8.37
CA THR A 79 9.09 12.17 -7.29
C THR A 79 8.52 13.59 -7.41
N ASP A 80 8.55 14.15 -8.60
CA ASP A 80 8.01 15.51 -8.84
C ASP A 80 6.51 15.57 -8.60
N VAL A 81 5.77 14.60 -9.11
CA VAL A 81 4.30 14.54 -8.88
C VAL A 81 4.02 14.35 -7.38
N GLY A 82 4.80 13.54 -6.70
CA GLY A 82 4.68 13.33 -5.25
C GLY A 82 4.79 14.62 -4.46
N LEU A 83 5.73 15.48 -4.81
CA LEU A 83 5.91 16.79 -4.15
C LEU A 83 4.65 17.66 -4.28
N SER A 84 3.92 17.55 -5.38
CA SER A 84 2.67 18.31 -5.57
C SER A 84 1.55 17.91 -4.60
N VAL A 85 1.68 16.76 -3.94
CA VAL A 85 0.72 16.27 -2.94
C VAL A 85 1.41 16.04 -1.58
N ASP A 86 2.51 16.72 -1.32
CA ASP A 86 3.25 16.68 -0.07
C ASP A 86 3.84 15.31 0.29
N ILE A 87 4.22 14.54 -0.71
CA ILE A 87 4.93 13.28 -0.51
C ILE A 87 6.41 13.48 -0.90
N ARG A 88 7.30 13.21 0.03
CA ARG A 88 8.75 13.25 -0.19
C ARG A 88 9.27 11.85 -0.46
N PHE A 89 9.04 11.34 -1.67
CA PHE A 89 9.56 10.04 -2.08
C PHE A 89 11.08 10.00 -1.92
N ASN A 90 11.57 8.90 -1.36
CA ASN A 90 13.00 8.67 -1.15
C ASN A 90 13.39 7.31 -1.75
N PHE A 91 13.24 7.19 -3.06
CA PHE A 91 13.45 5.93 -3.78
C PHE A 91 14.87 5.38 -3.63
N ASN A 92 15.84 6.26 -3.45
CA ASN A 92 17.24 5.86 -3.32
C ASN A 92 17.53 5.05 -2.05
N THR A 93 16.68 5.14 -1.04
CA THR A 93 16.84 4.39 0.21
C THR A 93 16.19 3.01 0.17
N ILE A 94 15.33 2.75 -0.82
CA ILE A 94 14.65 1.48 -0.95
C ILE A 94 15.63 0.45 -1.52
N ARG A 95 15.87 -0.63 -0.76
CA ARG A 95 16.78 -1.71 -1.14
C ARG A 95 16.08 -2.98 -1.57
N HIS A 96 14.79 -3.10 -1.23
CA HIS A 96 14.06 -4.36 -1.34
C HIS A 96 12.62 -4.11 -1.75
N THR A 97 12.13 -4.89 -2.74
CA THR A 97 10.72 -4.89 -3.12
C THR A 97 10.08 -6.13 -2.51
N PRO A 98 9.23 -5.98 -1.49
CA PRO A 98 8.65 -7.12 -0.82
C PRO A 98 7.53 -7.78 -1.62
N ASN A 99 7.21 -9.02 -1.27
CA ASN A 99 5.90 -9.57 -1.52
C ASN A 99 4.93 -8.80 -0.61
N SER A 100 3.89 -8.21 -1.17
CA SER A 100 3.05 -7.28 -0.41
C SER A 100 1.87 -7.90 0.32
N ILE A 101 1.70 -9.23 0.28
CA ILE A 101 0.54 -9.91 0.87
C ILE A 101 0.38 -9.59 2.36
N ASP A 102 1.45 -9.67 3.15
CA ASP A 102 1.34 -9.43 4.59
C ASP A 102 1.02 -7.96 4.90
N THR A 103 1.41 -7.03 4.03
CA THR A 103 1.02 -5.63 4.18
C THR A 103 -0.48 -5.46 3.97
N HIS A 104 -1.05 -6.14 2.98
CA HIS A 104 -2.51 -6.15 2.76
C HIS A 104 -3.24 -6.79 3.95
N ARG A 105 -2.67 -7.83 4.53
CA ARG A 105 -3.23 -8.46 5.73
C ARG A 105 -3.28 -7.49 6.90
N LEU A 106 -2.25 -6.66 7.05
CA LEU A 106 -2.26 -5.60 8.06
C LEU A 106 -3.40 -4.60 7.83
N VAL A 107 -3.57 -4.13 6.60
CA VAL A 107 -4.66 -3.19 6.26
C VAL A 107 -6.02 -3.78 6.59
N HIS A 108 -6.27 -5.03 6.23
CA HIS A 108 -7.54 -5.71 6.52
C HIS A 108 -7.74 -5.97 8.01
N PHE A 109 -6.68 -6.39 8.70
CA PHE A 109 -6.73 -6.59 10.15
C PHE A 109 -7.09 -5.27 10.87
N ALA A 110 -6.48 -4.18 10.45
CA ALA A 110 -6.78 -2.85 10.98
C ALA A 110 -8.22 -2.41 10.67
N GLY A 111 -8.79 -2.92 9.60
CA GLY A 111 -10.15 -2.59 9.18
C GLY A 111 -11.22 -2.97 10.19
N ALA A 112 -11.00 -4.03 10.98
CA ALA A 112 -11.92 -4.43 12.04
C ALA A 112 -12.09 -3.33 13.12
N GLU A 113 -11.09 -2.45 13.27
CA GLU A 113 -11.12 -1.31 14.19
C GLU A 113 -11.29 0.03 13.47
N GLY A 114 -11.67 0.01 12.18
CA GLY A 114 -11.82 1.22 11.40
C GLY A 114 -10.51 1.93 11.06
N LYS A 115 -9.39 1.20 11.07
CA LYS A 115 -8.04 1.77 10.92
C LYS A 115 -7.34 1.39 9.61
N SER A 116 -8.08 0.92 8.59
CA SER A 116 -7.49 0.56 7.30
C SER A 116 -6.73 1.72 6.67
N GLU A 117 -7.32 2.90 6.68
CA GLU A 117 -6.72 4.09 6.07
C GLU A 117 -5.41 4.48 6.75
N ILE A 118 -5.39 4.49 8.08
CA ILE A 118 -4.21 4.83 8.87
C ILE A 118 -3.11 3.79 8.65
N ALA A 119 -3.47 2.51 8.58
CA ALA A 119 -2.52 1.42 8.30
C ALA A 119 -1.89 1.58 6.92
N LEU A 120 -2.70 1.91 5.91
CA LEU A 120 -2.22 2.11 4.55
C LEU A 120 -1.26 3.30 4.47
N ASP A 121 -1.59 4.42 5.10
CA ASP A 121 -0.70 5.59 5.17
C ASP A 121 0.63 5.24 5.83
N ALA A 122 0.61 4.51 6.93
CA ALA A 122 1.82 4.11 7.63
C ALA A 122 2.70 3.19 6.77
N LEU A 123 2.09 2.27 6.03
CA LEU A 123 2.83 1.40 5.12
C LEU A 123 3.48 2.18 3.99
N PHE A 124 2.76 3.10 3.36
CA PHE A 124 3.31 3.95 2.31
C PHE A 124 4.48 4.79 2.82
N GLU A 125 4.34 5.43 3.97
CA GLU A 125 5.38 6.28 4.54
C GLU A 125 6.62 5.46 4.90
N ASN A 126 6.46 4.34 5.57
CA ASN A 126 7.58 3.47 5.94
C ASN A 126 8.35 2.97 4.73
N TYR A 127 7.66 2.65 3.65
CA TYR A 127 8.29 2.13 2.44
C TYR A 127 8.88 3.24 1.58
N PHE A 128 8.07 4.21 1.17
CA PHE A 128 8.46 5.20 0.16
C PHE A 128 9.26 6.38 0.70
N VAL A 129 9.06 6.73 1.95
CA VAL A 129 9.76 7.87 2.56
C VAL A 129 10.95 7.40 3.39
N GLU A 130 10.77 6.36 4.20
CA GLU A 130 11.79 5.88 5.12
C GLU A 130 12.63 4.71 4.57
N GLY A 131 12.23 4.10 3.46
CA GLY A 131 12.97 3.04 2.81
C GLY A 131 13.00 1.71 3.55
N LYS A 132 12.06 1.49 4.47
CA LYS A 132 11.99 0.25 5.25
C LYS A 132 11.41 -0.90 4.43
N ASN A 133 11.86 -2.12 4.73
CA ASN A 133 11.28 -3.32 4.14
C ASN A 133 9.95 -3.64 4.84
N ILE A 134 8.83 -3.25 4.23
CA ILE A 134 7.51 -3.49 4.81
C ILE A 134 7.04 -4.95 4.69
N GLY A 135 7.83 -5.82 4.06
CA GLY A 135 7.62 -7.28 4.14
C GLY A 135 8.24 -7.91 5.38
N ASP A 136 9.06 -7.17 6.11
CA ASP A 136 9.70 -7.65 7.33
C ASP A 136 8.72 -7.67 8.49
N LEU A 137 8.68 -8.78 9.22
CA LEU A 137 7.76 -8.96 10.35
C LEU A 137 7.93 -7.88 11.41
N ASN A 138 9.19 -7.52 11.74
CA ASN A 138 9.45 -6.52 12.77
C ASN A 138 8.94 -5.13 12.35
N VAL A 139 9.04 -4.80 11.08
CA VAL A 139 8.51 -3.53 10.54
C VAL A 139 6.99 -3.53 10.61
N LEU A 140 6.34 -4.62 10.21
CA LEU A 140 4.88 -4.75 10.29
C LEU A 140 4.38 -4.66 11.73
N MET A 141 5.07 -5.30 12.67
CA MET A 141 4.72 -5.25 14.09
C MET A 141 4.87 -3.84 14.66
N ALA A 142 5.93 -3.14 14.28
CA ALA A 142 6.16 -1.75 14.70
C ALA A 142 5.05 -0.83 14.17
N ILE A 143 4.64 -1.01 12.92
CA ILE A 143 3.53 -0.24 12.33
C ILE A 143 2.23 -0.54 13.09
N ALA A 144 1.91 -1.82 13.29
CA ALA A 144 0.72 -2.23 14.03
C ALA A 144 0.66 -1.60 15.41
N ASN A 145 1.79 -1.61 16.13
CA ASN A 145 1.90 -0.98 17.45
C ASN A 145 1.67 0.54 17.37
N SER A 146 2.27 1.21 16.38
CA SER A 146 2.19 2.66 16.23
C SER A 146 0.79 3.17 15.98
N ILE A 147 -0.08 2.36 15.36
CA ILE A 147 -1.47 2.73 15.10
C ILE A 147 -2.44 2.17 16.13
N GLY A 148 -1.92 1.57 17.20
CA GLY A 148 -2.72 1.13 18.33
C GLY A 148 -3.44 -0.21 18.17
N LEU A 149 -2.96 -1.08 17.27
CA LEU A 149 -3.50 -2.42 17.13
C LEU A 149 -2.96 -3.34 18.22
N ASP A 150 -3.72 -4.39 18.52
CA ASP A 150 -3.23 -5.49 19.37
C ASP A 150 -2.16 -6.28 18.61
N THR A 151 -0.89 -6.04 18.95
CA THR A 151 0.23 -6.65 18.25
C THR A 151 0.31 -8.15 18.47
N HIS A 152 -0.14 -8.63 19.63
CA HIS A 152 -0.17 -10.06 19.94
C HIS A 152 -1.18 -10.78 19.04
N ALA A 153 -2.37 -10.22 18.90
CA ALA A 153 -3.39 -10.73 18.01
C ALA A 153 -2.97 -10.65 16.54
N PHE A 154 -2.31 -9.56 16.15
CA PHE A 154 -1.82 -9.41 14.78
C PHE A 154 -0.72 -10.43 14.45
N ALA A 155 0.20 -10.69 15.38
CA ALA A 155 1.24 -11.71 15.20
C ALA A 155 0.61 -13.08 15.00
N ALA A 156 -0.40 -13.45 15.80
CA ALA A 156 -1.13 -14.69 15.65
C ALA A 156 -1.85 -14.76 14.29
N HIS A 157 -2.42 -13.65 13.84
CA HIS A 157 -3.07 -13.56 12.53
C HIS A 157 -2.07 -13.83 11.39
N LEU A 158 -0.87 -13.25 11.46
CA LEU A 158 0.17 -13.50 10.45
C LEU A 158 0.71 -14.92 10.45
N GLU A 159 0.75 -15.58 11.61
CA GLU A 159 1.14 -17.00 11.71
C GLU A 159 0.09 -17.94 11.11
N SER A 160 -1.16 -17.51 11.06
CA SER A 160 -2.25 -18.25 10.42
C SER A 160 -2.26 -17.99 8.92
N SER A 161 -3.17 -18.64 8.20
CA SER A 161 -3.43 -18.35 6.79
C SER A 161 -4.62 -17.40 6.59
N GLU A 162 -5.18 -16.85 7.66
CA GLU A 162 -6.34 -15.98 7.57
C GLU A 162 -6.09 -14.73 6.71
N GLY A 163 -7.05 -14.42 5.86
CA GLY A 163 -7.00 -13.26 5.00
C GLY A 163 -6.26 -13.44 3.68
N ILE A 164 -5.44 -14.49 3.53
CA ILE A 164 -4.65 -14.69 2.31
C ILE A 164 -5.56 -14.94 1.09
N ALA A 165 -6.49 -15.87 1.21
CA ALA A 165 -7.41 -16.20 0.10
C ALA A 165 -8.25 -14.99 -0.30
N GLU A 166 -8.72 -14.20 0.65
CA GLU A 166 -9.53 -13.00 0.42
C GLU A 166 -8.75 -11.94 -0.35
N ILE A 167 -7.45 -11.81 -0.09
CA ILE A 167 -6.60 -10.86 -0.82
C ILE A 167 -6.43 -11.30 -2.27
N TYR A 168 -6.17 -12.57 -2.51
CA TYR A 168 -6.07 -13.09 -3.89
C TYR A 168 -7.40 -12.99 -4.62
N ASP A 169 -8.52 -13.23 -3.95
CA ASP A 169 -9.85 -13.08 -4.53
C ASP A 169 -10.14 -11.62 -4.89
N ALA A 170 -9.80 -10.69 -4.01
CA ALA A 170 -9.93 -9.26 -4.28
C ALA A 170 -9.08 -8.83 -5.48
N ASN A 171 -7.84 -9.33 -5.56
CA ASN A 171 -6.95 -9.07 -6.68
C ASN A 171 -7.54 -9.61 -7.99
N ALA A 172 -8.09 -10.83 -7.98
CA ALA A 172 -8.73 -11.43 -9.14
C ALA A 172 -9.95 -10.60 -9.60
N ARG A 173 -10.76 -10.14 -8.66
CA ARG A 173 -11.91 -9.25 -8.98
C ARG A 173 -11.45 -7.92 -9.58
N ALA A 174 -10.39 -7.33 -9.05
CA ALA A 174 -9.83 -6.07 -9.55
C ALA A 174 -9.39 -6.19 -11.01
N HIS A 175 -8.82 -7.32 -11.40
CA HIS A 175 -8.39 -7.56 -12.78
C HIS A 175 -9.53 -7.70 -13.77
N ARG A 176 -10.77 -7.89 -13.30
CA ARG A 176 -11.96 -7.99 -14.17
C ARG A 176 -12.67 -6.65 -14.39
N LEU A 177 -12.21 -5.61 -13.76
CA LEU A 177 -12.80 -4.27 -13.87
C LEU A 177 -12.37 -3.50 -15.13
#